data_1447678bc520731648112a3d3ac43940
#
_entry.id   1447678bc520731648112a3d3ac43940
#
_cell.length_a   1.000
_cell.length_b   1.000
_cell.length_c   1.000
_cell.angle_alpha   90.00
_cell.angle_beta   90.00
_cell.angle_gamma   90.00
#
_symmetry.space_group_name_H-M   'P 1'
#
loop_
_entity.id
_entity.type
_entity.pdbx_description
1 polymer ?
#
loop_
_entity_poly.entity_id
_entity_poly.type
_entity_poly.pdbx_seq_one_letter_code
_entity_poly.pdbx_strand_id
1 'polypeptide(L)'
;MPSGDGWTTGKPNVDLKQLKALVTVMETGSVTRAAELLHLVQPAVTRQIHALEHELGVMLFERTRQGMRPTEAGTALAERARRALTELDRARAELSPIPGTVTGLVSVGLLESTAEMLAQPLAAAVLRDHPGIELRLLTAYSGYLQQWLDDGDLDLSLVYNLASTPSLNVRPLVREKLWVVAPAHDGLSPRQPVSLAVAAEHPLVLPSPGHALRVLIDRAVAQARVAVAIAVQTNSMTLQKQLVAGGHGWTILPGAGIAADVAKGALSAAPLADPEVLRSIALGAPRSGPVSPAVRIVAEELVRQVRSAASQSEWPSAELLEH
;
A
#
# COMPACT_ATOMS: atom_id res chain seq x y z
N MET A 1 -28.60 -8.00 -55.96
CA MET A 1 -28.99 -8.11 -54.53
C MET A 1 -28.27 -9.28 -53.94
N PRO A 2 -27.24 -9.12 -53.12
CA PRO A 2 -26.89 -10.11 -52.10
C PRO A 2 -27.21 -9.53 -50.75
N SER A 3 -27.97 -10.34 -50.01
CA SER A 3 -28.48 -10.25 -48.69
C SER A 3 -27.37 -10.02 -47.65
N GLY A 4 -27.62 -9.05 -46.76
CA GLY A 4 -26.78 -8.75 -45.64
C GLY A 4 -26.72 -9.87 -44.63
N ASP A 5 -25.53 -10.35 -44.38
CA ASP A 5 -25.24 -11.31 -43.32
C ASP A 5 -25.12 -10.59 -41.98
N GLY A 6 -25.94 -11.05 -41.09
CA GLY A 6 -26.13 -10.53 -39.76
C GLY A 6 -24.85 -10.59 -38.92
N TRP A 7 -24.55 -9.48 -38.31
CA TRP A 7 -23.70 -9.39 -37.15
C TRP A 7 -24.38 -10.12 -35.97
N THR A 8 -24.02 -11.36 -35.75
CA THR A 8 -24.36 -12.04 -34.50
C THR A 8 -23.56 -11.37 -33.40
N THR A 9 -24.16 -10.37 -32.77
CA THR A 9 -23.68 -9.78 -31.52
C THR A 9 -23.87 -10.79 -30.38
N GLY A 10 -23.11 -11.88 -30.39
CA GLY A 10 -22.89 -12.66 -29.20
C GLY A 10 -22.10 -11.80 -28.22
N LYS A 11 -22.70 -11.42 -27.10
CA LYS A 11 -21.94 -10.79 -26.01
C LYS A 11 -20.80 -11.72 -25.63
N PRO A 12 -19.56 -11.21 -25.46
CA PRO A 12 -18.44 -12.04 -25.02
C PRO A 12 -18.81 -12.75 -23.72
N ASN A 13 -18.71 -14.08 -23.72
CA ASN A 13 -19.07 -14.92 -22.56
C ASN A 13 -17.82 -15.22 -21.73
N VAL A 14 -17.22 -14.20 -21.16
CA VAL A 14 -16.00 -14.31 -20.35
C VAL A 14 -16.27 -15.15 -19.09
N ASP A 15 -15.56 -16.28 -18.93
CA ASP A 15 -15.66 -17.17 -17.77
C ASP A 15 -14.69 -16.77 -16.66
N LEU A 16 -15.08 -16.99 -15.42
CA LEU A 16 -14.26 -16.78 -14.22
C LEU A 16 -12.94 -17.56 -14.25
N LYS A 17 -12.94 -18.76 -14.86
CA LYS A 17 -11.70 -19.54 -15.01
C LYS A 17 -10.71 -18.88 -15.94
N GLN A 18 -11.19 -18.24 -17.00
CA GLN A 18 -10.37 -17.47 -17.92
C GLN A 18 -9.77 -16.23 -17.22
N LEU A 19 -10.58 -15.52 -16.43
CA LEU A 19 -10.10 -14.38 -15.65
C LEU A 19 -9.03 -14.78 -14.62
N LYS A 20 -9.25 -15.90 -13.90
CA LYS A 20 -8.25 -16.45 -12.98
C LYS A 20 -6.96 -16.84 -13.70
N ALA A 21 -7.07 -17.51 -14.86
CA ALA A 21 -5.90 -17.85 -15.65
C ALA A 21 -5.13 -16.60 -16.11
N LEU A 22 -5.82 -15.57 -16.60
CA LEU A 22 -5.22 -14.29 -17.00
C LEU A 22 -4.44 -13.67 -15.83
N VAL A 23 -5.07 -13.48 -14.69
CA VAL A 23 -4.45 -12.83 -13.51
C VAL A 23 -3.23 -13.64 -13.04
N THR A 24 -3.36 -14.96 -12.92
CA THR A 24 -2.25 -15.81 -12.43
C THR A 24 -1.07 -15.87 -13.41
N VAL A 25 -1.31 -15.90 -14.73
CA VAL A 25 -0.24 -15.82 -15.74
C VAL A 25 0.43 -14.45 -15.71
N MET A 26 -0.33 -13.37 -15.51
CA MET A 26 0.20 -12.00 -15.34
C MET A 26 1.17 -11.90 -14.15
N GLU A 27 0.81 -12.48 -13.02
CA GLU A 27 1.59 -12.44 -11.78
C GLU A 27 2.85 -13.30 -11.83
N THR A 28 2.76 -14.45 -12.51
CA THR A 28 3.87 -15.41 -12.56
C THR A 28 4.81 -15.20 -13.75
N GLY A 29 4.37 -14.50 -14.78
CA GLY A 29 5.06 -14.41 -16.08
C GLY A 29 5.21 -15.76 -16.82
N SER A 30 4.56 -16.84 -16.32
CA SER A 30 4.76 -18.21 -16.80
C SER A 30 3.48 -19.02 -16.72
N VAL A 31 3.07 -19.58 -17.88
CA VAL A 31 1.90 -20.48 -17.96
C VAL A 31 2.10 -21.75 -17.12
N THR A 32 3.30 -22.27 -17.05
CA THR A 32 3.62 -23.47 -16.27
C THR A 32 3.44 -23.20 -14.76
N ARG A 33 4.01 -22.11 -14.27
CA ARG A 33 3.88 -21.68 -12.88
C ARG A 33 2.43 -21.35 -12.52
N ALA A 34 1.71 -20.69 -13.42
CA ALA A 34 0.29 -20.41 -13.25
C ALA A 34 -0.54 -21.70 -13.15
N ALA A 35 -0.21 -22.72 -13.95
CA ALA A 35 -0.88 -24.01 -13.91
C ALA A 35 -0.70 -24.73 -12.55
N GLU A 36 0.52 -24.68 -11.99
CA GLU A 36 0.82 -25.21 -10.66
C GLU A 36 -0.03 -24.52 -9.58
N LEU A 37 -0.07 -23.18 -9.57
CA LEU A 37 -0.84 -22.40 -8.60
C LEU A 37 -2.35 -22.61 -8.74
N LEU A 38 -2.85 -22.83 -9.96
CA LEU A 38 -4.26 -23.06 -10.23
C LEU A 38 -4.66 -24.55 -10.06
N HIS A 39 -3.70 -25.43 -9.72
CA HIS A 39 -3.90 -26.88 -9.68
C HIS A 39 -4.45 -27.45 -11.00
N LEU A 40 -3.94 -26.94 -12.12
CA LEU A 40 -4.29 -27.32 -13.49
C LEU A 40 -3.08 -27.86 -14.25
N VAL A 41 -3.33 -28.50 -15.39
CA VAL A 41 -2.28 -28.82 -16.35
C VAL A 41 -2.02 -27.62 -17.28
N GLN A 42 -0.77 -27.38 -17.65
CA GLN A 42 -0.36 -26.26 -18.49
C GLN A 42 -1.19 -26.07 -19.78
N PRO A 43 -1.58 -27.15 -20.53
CA PRO A 43 -2.46 -26.99 -21.69
C PRO A 43 -3.84 -26.43 -21.38
N ALA A 44 -4.35 -26.64 -20.16
CA ALA A 44 -5.65 -26.10 -19.74
C ALA A 44 -5.59 -24.59 -19.57
N VAL A 45 -4.52 -24.07 -18.90
CA VAL A 45 -4.31 -22.64 -18.73
C VAL A 45 -4.10 -21.97 -20.10
N THR A 46 -3.30 -22.57 -20.97
CA THR A 46 -3.10 -22.06 -22.34
C THR A 46 -4.41 -21.95 -23.10
N ARG A 47 -5.28 -22.97 -23.03
CA ARG A 47 -6.61 -22.93 -23.67
C ARG A 47 -7.50 -21.83 -23.11
N GLN A 48 -7.48 -21.61 -21.80
CA GLN A 48 -8.26 -20.54 -21.16
C GLN A 48 -7.81 -19.15 -21.64
N ILE A 49 -6.50 -18.91 -21.73
CA ILE A 49 -5.96 -17.65 -22.27
C ILE A 49 -6.36 -17.48 -23.74
N HIS A 50 -6.13 -18.47 -24.59
CA HIS A 50 -6.49 -18.37 -26.00
C HIS A 50 -7.99 -18.21 -26.25
N ALA A 51 -8.82 -18.87 -25.45
CA ALA A 51 -10.27 -18.70 -25.53
C ALA A 51 -10.67 -17.26 -25.18
N LEU A 52 -10.05 -16.66 -24.14
CA LEU A 52 -10.29 -15.27 -23.75
C LEU A 52 -9.81 -14.29 -24.82
N GLU A 53 -8.63 -14.50 -25.41
CA GLU A 53 -8.08 -13.70 -26.51
C GLU A 53 -8.98 -13.76 -27.74
N HIS A 54 -9.44 -14.96 -28.10
CA HIS A 54 -10.35 -15.17 -29.24
C HIS A 54 -11.71 -14.46 -29.01
N GLU A 55 -12.24 -14.53 -27.80
CA GLU A 55 -13.53 -13.94 -27.44
C GLU A 55 -13.50 -12.41 -27.45
N LEU A 56 -12.39 -11.83 -27.00
CA LEU A 56 -12.20 -10.40 -26.96
C LEU A 56 -11.60 -9.83 -28.26
N GLY A 57 -11.14 -10.68 -29.16
CA GLY A 57 -10.52 -10.28 -30.43
C GLY A 57 -9.17 -9.56 -30.27
N VAL A 58 -8.50 -9.71 -29.11
CA VAL A 58 -7.22 -9.06 -28.84
C VAL A 58 -6.25 -10.03 -28.18
N MET A 59 -4.96 -9.90 -28.48
CA MET A 59 -3.91 -10.64 -27.80
C MET A 59 -3.66 -10.02 -26.43
N LEU A 60 -3.62 -10.84 -25.40
CA LEU A 60 -3.37 -10.42 -24.01
C LEU A 60 -1.91 -10.66 -23.61
N PHE A 61 -1.22 -11.57 -24.30
CA PHE A 61 0.18 -11.87 -24.06
C PHE A 61 0.95 -12.04 -25.38
N GLU A 62 2.22 -11.67 -25.34
CA GLU A 62 3.22 -11.98 -26.33
C GLU A 62 4.17 -13.07 -25.79
N ARG A 63 4.48 -14.08 -26.63
CA ARG A 63 5.49 -15.09 -26.29
C ARG A 63 6.87 -14.53 -26.54
N THR A 64 7.70 -14.53 -25.51
CA THR A 64 9.11 -14.14 -25.61
C THR A 64 10.03 -15.30 -25.22
N ARG A 65 11.34 -15.16 -25.45
CA ARG A 65 12.32 -16.15 -24.98
C ARG A 65 12.40 -16.25 -23.45
N GLN A 66 11.89 -15.22 -22.74
CA GLN A 66 11.90 -15.12 -21.28
C GLN A 66 10.55 -15.52 -20.64
N GLY A 67 9.55 -15.91 -21.45
CA GLY A 67 8.22 -16.30 -20.98
C GLY A 67 7.09 -15.50 -21.64
N MET A 68 6.00 -15.32 -20.90
CA MET A 68 4.82 -14.56 -21.34
C MET A 68 4.97 -13.10 -20.93
N ARG A 69 4.96 -12.21 -21.92
CA ARG A 69 4.95 -10.76 -21.69
C ARG A 69 3.53 -10.22 -21.90
N PRO A 70 2.95 -9.49 -20.95
CA PRO A 70 1.62 -8.91 -21.15
C PRO A 70 1.66 -7.81 -22.22
N THR A 71 0.59 -7.73 -23.01
CA THR A 71 0.28 -6.58 -23.86
C THR A 71 -0.37 -5.46 -23.01
N GLU A 72 -0.52 -4.28 -23.59
CA GLU A 72 -1.29 -3.19 -22.96
C GLU A 72 -2.73 -3.62 -22.66
N ALA A 73 -3.39 -4.31 -23.62
CA ALA A 73 -4.73 -4.87 -23.44
C ALA A 73 -4.75 -5.94 -22.32
N GLY A 74 -3.73 -6.80 -22.26
CA GLY A 74 -3.59 -7.81 -21.20
C GLY A 74 -3.47 -7.17 -19.82
N THR A 75 -2.66 -6.13 -19.69
CA THR A 75 -2.49 -5.40 -18.42
C THR A 75 -3.81 -4.75 -17.99
N ALA A 76 -4.47 -4.01 -18.88
CA ALA A 76 -5.73 -3.33 -18.59
C ALA A 76 -6.85 -4.31 -18.21
N LEU A 77 -6.93 -5.45 -18.90
CA LEU A 77 -7.93 -6.47 -18.58
C LEU A 77 -7.63 -7.18 -17.25
N ALA A 78 -6.36 -7.50 -16.97
CA ALA A 78 -5.98 -8.17 -15.73
C ALA A 78 -6.29 -7.33 -14.48
N GLU A 79 -6.09 -6.02 -14.54
CA GLU A 79 -6.47 -5.09 -13.47
C GLU A 79 -7.98 -5.15 -13.18
N ARG A 80 -8.80 -5.13 -14.24
CA ARG A 80 -10.26 -5.23 -14.12
C ARG A 80 -10.72 -6.62 -13.68
N ALA A 81 -10.08 -7.67 -14.19
CA ALA A 81 -10.35 -9.06 -13.82
C ALA A 81 -10.06 -9.32 -12.33
N ARG A 82 -8.94 -8.79 -11.83
CA ARG A 82 -8.58 -8.90 -10.41
C ARG A 82 -9.66 -8.28 -9.52
N ARG A 83 -10.14 -7.08 -9.85
CA ARG A 83 -11.24 -6.42 -9.13
C ARG A 83 -12.53 -7.26 -9.15
N ALA A 84 -12.92 -7.77 -10.30
CA ALA A 84 -14.11 -8.61 -10.43
C ALA A 84 -14.01 -9.91 -9.60
N LEU A 85 -12.84 -10.55 -9.59
CA LEU A 85 -12.60 -11.75 -8.78
C LEU A 85 -12.63 -11.45 -7.29
N THR A 86 -12.02 -10.34 -6.85
CA THR A 86 -12.06 -9.88 -5.45
C THR A 86 -13.49 -9.61 -5.00
N GLU A 87 -14.32 -8.94 -5.81
CA GLU A 87 -15.73 -8.70 -5.48
C GLU A 87 -16.55 -9.99 -5.37
N LEU A 88 -16.27 -10.96 -6.23
CA LEU A 88 -16.93 -12.27 -6.13
C LEU A 88 -16.52 -13.06 -4.88
N ASP A 89 -15.25 -12.96 -4.48
CA ASP A 89 -14.78 -13.60 -3.26
C ASP A 89 -15.36 -12.90 -2.01
N ARG A 90 -15.51 -11.57 -2.04
CA ARG A 90 -16.23 -10.79 -1.01
C ARG A 90 -17.70 -11.25 -0.91
N ALA A 91 -18.41 -11.28 -2.04
CA ALA A 91 -19.80 -11.73 -2.06
C ALA A 91 -19.98 -13.17 -1.52
N ARG A 92 -19.05 -14.07 -1.84
CA ARG A 92 -19.06 -15.45 -1.29
C ARG A 92 -18.85 -15.45 0.22
N ALA A 93 -17.92 -14.63 0.73
CA ALA A 93 -17.66 -14.52 2.15
C ALA A 93 -18.86 -13.96 2.93
N GLU A 94 -19.60 -13.00 2.35
CA GLU A 94 -20.83 -12.44 2.93
C GLU A 94 -21.98 -13.47 2.98
N LEU A 95 -22.01 -14.42 2.05
CA LEU A 95 -23.03 -15.50 1.99
C LEU A 95 -22.67 -16.70 2.88
N SER A 96 -21.58 -16.66 3.62
CA SER A 96 -21.14 -17.76 4.48
C SER A 96 -22.12 -17.99 5.64
N PRO A 97 -22.52 -19.27 5.92
CA PRO A 97 -23.71 -19.58 6.69
C PRO A 97 -23.50 -19.66 8.21
N ILE A 98 -22.57 -18.92 8.82
CA ILE A 98 -22.45 -18.92 10.28
C ILE A 98 -23.35 -17.82 10.87
N PRO A 99 -24.56 -18.16 11.40
CA PRO A 99 -25.46 -17.15 11.93
C PRO A 99 -24.84 -16.40 13.10
N GLY A 100 -24.92 -15.06 13.06
CA GLY A 100 -24.42 -14.18 14.12
C GLY A 100 -22.93 -13.88 14.09
N THR A 101 -22.19 -14.40 13.13
CA THR A 101 -20.74 -14.09 12.98
C THR A 101 -20.53 -13.25 11.72
N VAL A 102 -19.83 -12.13 11.86
CA VAL A 102 -19.40 -11.36 10.69
C VAL A 102 -18.23 -12.10 10.05
N THR A 103 -18.37 -12.38 8.76
CA THR A 103 -17.36 -13.08 7.95
C THR A 103 -16.96 -12.19 6.78
N GLY A 104 -15.80 -12.44 6.20
CA GLY A 104 -15.33 -11.78 4.98
C GLY A 104 -13.84 -11.56 4.95
N LEU A 105 -13.30 -11.32 3.74
CA LEU A 105 -11.93 -10.87 3.53
C LEU A 105 -11.88 -9.35 3.59
N VAL A 106 -10.96 -8.82 4.40
CA VAL A 106 -10.67 -7.37 4.46
C VAL A 106 -9.21 -7.12 4.17
N SER A 107 -8.94 -6.38 3.10
CA SER A 107 -7.60 -5.99 2.65
C SER A 107 -7.27 -4.57 3.16
N VAL A 108 -6.25 -4.46 4.01
CA VAL A 108 -5.84 -3.20 4.64
C VAL A 108 -4.43 -2.83 4.21
N GLY A 109 -4.30 -1.63 3.66
CA GLY A 109 -3.01 -1.02 3.35
C GLY A 109 -2.45 -0.23 4.53
N LEU A 110 -1.20 -0.50 4.90
CA LEU A 110 -0.49 0.25 5.93
C LEU A 110 0.72 0.95 5.31
N LEU A 111 0.95 2.20 5.72
CA LEU A 111 2.20 2.87 5.38
C LEU A 111 3.36 2.10 6.01
N GLU A 112 4.47 1.95 5.30
CA GLU A 112 5.67 1.26 5.82
C GLU A 112 6.08 1.82 7.20
N SER A 113 5.94 3.13 7.39
CA SER A 113 6.23 3.80 8.66
C SER A 113 5.30 3.47 9.83
N THR A 114 4.08 3.00 9.56
CA THR A 114 3.09 2.70 10.61
C THR A 114 2.89 1.21 10.81
N ALA A 115 3.37 0.40 9.87
CA ALA A 115 3.10 -1.05 9.86
C ALA A 115 3.67 -1.76 11.09
N GLU A 116 4.91 -1.44 11.50
CA GLU A 116 5.56 -2.06 12.66
C GLU A 116 4.75 -1.84 13.96
N MET A 117 4.15 -0.65 14.09
CA MET A 117 3.39 -0.27 15.28
C MET A 117 1.94 -0.80 15.25
N LEU A 118 1.29 -0.80 14.08
CA LEU A 118 -0.16 -1.02 13.99
C LEU A 118 -0.56 -2.43 13.54
N ALA A 119 0.28 -3.14 12.77
CA ALA A 119 -0.12 -4.40 12.15
C ALA A 119 -0.43 -5.48 13.19
N GLN A 120 0.44 -5.66 14.17
CA GLN A 120 0.28 -6.69 15.20
C GLN A 120 -0.95 -6.42 16.10
N PRO A 121 -1.14 -5.23 16.71
CA PRO A 121 -2.30 -4.99 17.55
C PRO A 121 -3.61 -5.02 16.77
N LEU A 122 -3.65 -4.55 15.52
CA LEU A 122 -4.82 -4.67 14.66
C LEU A 122 -5.17 -6.14 14.41
N ALA A 123 -4.19 -6.95 13.97
CA ALA A 123 -4.41 -8.36 13.71
C ALA A 123 -4.85 -9.12 14.96
N ALA A 124 -4.19 -8.88 16.10
CA ALA A 124 -4.52 -9.52 17.37
C ALA A 124 -5.97 -9.21 17.81
N ALA A 125 -6.41 -7.95 17.67
CA ALA A 125 -7.77 -7.56 18.02
C ALA A 125 -8.82 -8.18 17.08
N VAL A 126 -8.60 -8.11 15.77
CA VAL A 126 -9.55 -8.66 14.77
C VAL A 126 -9.66 -10.18 14.92
N LEU A 127 -8.55 -10.91 15.04
CA LEU A 127 -8.56 -12.38 15.15
C LEU A 127 -9.21 -12.87 16.46
N ARG A 128 -9.05 -12.10 17.55
CA ARG A 128 -9.66 -12.43 18.84
C ARG A 128 -11.17 -12.18 18.84
N ASP A 129 -11.59 -11.00 18.38
CA ASP A 129 -12.97 -10.53 18.55
C ASP A 129 -13.87 -10.89 17.36
N HIS A 130 -13.28 -11.12 16.18
CA HIS A 130 -13.97 -11.41 14.93
C HIS A 130 -13.29 -12.53 14.12
N PRO A 131 -13.25 -13.78 14.65
CA PRO A 131 -12.51 -14.89 14.04
C PRO A 131 -13.02 -15.32 12.65
N GLY A 132 -14.19 -14.83 12.25
CA GLY A 132 -14.73 -15.03 10.89
C GLY A 132 -14.18 -14.05 9.84
N ILE A 133 -13.43 -13.02 10.24
CA ILE A 133 -12.82 -12.06 9.33
C ILE A 133 -11.43 -12.56 8.95
N GLU A 134 -11.21 -12.77 7.65
CA GLU A 134 -9.87 -12.96 7.08
C GLU A 134 -9.24 -11.59 6.83
N LEU A 135 -8.12 -11.30 7.50
CA LEU A 135 -7.42 -10.03 7.39
C LEU A 135 -6.20 -10.16 6.48
N ARG A 136 -6.15 -9.37 5.41
CA ARG A 136 -4.99 -9.24 4.53
C ARG A 136 -4.32 -7.89 4.79
N LEU A 137 -3.06 -7.90 5.24
CA LEU A 137 -2.29 -6.69 5.49
C LEU A 137 -1.24 -6.51 4.38
N LEU A 138 -1.23 -5.34 3.76
CA LEU A 138 -0.27 -4.97 2.73
C LEU A 138 0.45 -3.69 3.16
N THR A 139 1.73 -3.60 2.83
CA THR A 139 2.53 -2.41 3.10
C THR A 139 3.11 -1.84 1.82
N ALA A 140 3.01 -0.54 1.67
CA ALA A 140 3.61 0.19 0.55
C ALA A 140 3.73 1.68 0.87
N TYR A 141 4.26 2.44 -0.07
CA TYR A 141 4.20 3.89 -0.05
C TYR A 141 2.79 4.41 -0.35
N SER A 142 2.47 5.58 0.17
CA SER A 142 1.14 6.20 0.06
C SER A 142 0.62 6.26 -1.39
N GLY A 143 1.47 6.52 -2.37
CA GLY A 143 1.05 6.56 -3.78
C GLY A 143 0.55 5.21 -4.31
N TYR A 144 1.24 4.11 -3.98
CA TYR A 144 0.77 2.77 -4.34
C TYR A 144 -0.48 2.38 -3.55
N LEU A 145 -0.53 2.70 -2.26
CA LEU A 145 -1.71 2.42 -1.43
C LEU A 145 -2.94 3.16 -1.94
N GLN A 146 -2.78 4.42 -2.38
CA GLN A 146 -3.85 5.16 -3.01
C GLN A 146 -4.31 4.51 -4.31
N GLN A 147 -3.38 4.11 -5.17
CA GLN A 147 -3.69 3.41 -6.41
C GLN A 147 -4.45 2.11 -6.14
N TRP A 148 -4.01 1.29 -5.19
CA TRP A 148 -4.67 0.04 -4.80
C TRP A 148 -6.07 0.26 -4.20
N LEU A 149 -6.30 1.38 -3.51
CA LEU A 149 -7.65 1.78 -3.09
C LEU A 149 -8.52 2.15 -4.31
N ASP A 150 -8.00 2.96 -5.23
CA ASP A 150 -8.71 3.36 -6.46
C ASP A 150 -9.00 2.15 -7.36
N ASP A 151 -8.08 1.17 -7.39
CA ASP A 151 -8.21 -0.07 -8.14
C ASP A 151 -9.10 -1.12 -7.45
N GLY A 152 -9.46 -0.91 -6.16
CA GLY A 152 -10.27 -1.84 -5.38
C GLY A 152 -9.52 -3.07 -4.87
N ASP A 153 -8.19 -3.08 -4.93
CA ASP A 153 -7.32 -4.12 -4.35
C ASP A 153 -7.27 -4.02 -2.83
N LEU A 154 -7.56 -2.83 -2.28
CA LEU A 154 -7.70 -2.56 -0.84
C LEU A 154 -9.11 -2.08 -0.50
N ASP A 155 -9.60 -2.53 0.67
CA ASP A 155 -10.82 -2.03 1.28
C ASP A 155 -10.58 -0.76 2.09
N LEU A 156 -9.44 -0.70 2.76
CA LEU A 156 -9.02 0.37 3.65
C LEU A 156 -7.53 0.62 3.49
N SER A 157 -7.09 1.85 3.67
CA SER A 157 -5.66 2.13 3.78
C SER A 157 -5.35 3.35 4.63
N LEU A 158 -4.25 3.30 5.36
CA LEU A 158 -3.62 4.51 5.85
C LEU A 158 -2.84 5.16 4.71
N VAL A 159 -3.15 6.43 4.48
CA VAL A 159 -2.49 7.28 3.49
C VAL A 159 -2.07 8.59 4.14
N TYR A 160 -1.18 9.36 3.52
CA TYR A 160 -0.84 10.68 4.08
C TYR A 160 -0.97 11.80 3.06
N ASN A 161 -1.30 13.00 3.57
CA ASN A 161 -1.50 14.23 2.81
C ASN A 161 -2.50 14.08 1.64
N LEU A 162 -3.43 13.14 1.78
CA LEU A 162 -4.49 12.90 0.79
C LEU A 162 -5.77 13.61 1.23
N ALA A 163 -6.36 14.36 0.33
CA ALA A 163 -7.72 14.89 0.47
C ALA A 163 -8.74 13.90 -0.11
N SER A 164 -10.00 14.05 0.28
CA SER A 164 -11.09 13.30 -0.34
C SER A 164 -11.16 13.56 -1.84
N THR A 165 -11.35 12.50 -2.62
CA THR A 165 -11.50 12.53 -4.07
C THR A 165 -12.91 12.06 -4.47
N PRO A 166 -13.31 12.17 -5.75
CA PRO A 166 -14.55 11.56 -6.20
C PRO A 166 -14.63 10.04 -5.96
N SER A 167 -13.49 9.33 -5.95
CA SER A 167 -13.38 7.89 -5.75
C SER A 167 -13.17 7.47 -4.30
N LEU A 168 -12.59 8.35 -3.45
CA LEU A 168 -12.17 8.02 -2.09
C LEU A 168 -12.80 8.92 -1.04
N ASN A 169 -13.25 8.31 0.05
CA ASN A 169 -13.49 8.96 1.33
C ASN A 169 -12.19 8.97 2.11
N VAL A 170 -11.78 10.12 2.60
CA VAL A 170 -10.56 10.28 3.38
C VAL A 170 -10.89 10.93 4.71
N ARG A 171 -10.60 10.24 5.80
CA ARG A 171 -10.79 10.71 7.17
C ARG A 171 -9.42 10.97 7.80
N PRO A 172 -9.02 12.21 8.05
CA PRO A 172 -7.82 12.54 8.80
C PRO A 172 -7.85 11.94 10.20
N LEU A 173 -6.72 11.41 10.68
CA LEU A 173 -6.61 10.77 11.99
C LEU A 173 -5.55 11.42 12.88
N VAL A 174 -4.35 11.60 12.33
CA VAL A 174 -3.17 12.06 13.07
C VAL A 174 -2.36 13.03 12.21
N ARG A 175 -1.80 14.03 12.86
CA ARG A 175 -0.71 14.85 12.31
C ARG A 175 0.59 14.51 13.04
N GLU A 176 1.67 14.35 12.33
CA GLU A 176 2.97 14.08 12.93
C GLU A 176 4.08 14.92 12.30
N LYS A 177 5.15 15.14 13.08
CA LYS A 177 6.39 15.80 12.61
C LYS A 177 7.32 14.80 11.96
N LEU A 178 8.12 15.28 11.00
CA LEU A 178 9.29 14.54 10.56
C LEU A 178 10.45 14.74 11.54
N TRP A 179 11.33 13.75 11.56
CA TRP A 179 12.49 13.70 12.43
C TRP A 179 13.78 13.58 11.62
N VAL A 180 14.83 14.25 12.06
CA VAL A 180 16.19 13.97 11.63
C VAL A 180 16.64 12.72 12.36
N VAL A 181 17.24 11.80 11.62
CA VAL A 181 17.67 10.48 12.11
C VAL A 181 19.14 10.27 11.76
N ALA A 182 19.89 9.83 12.72
CA ALA A 182 21.34 9.65 12.63
C ALA A 182 21.78 8.32 13.26
N PRO A 183 23.02 7.88 13.05
CA PRO A 183 23.60 6.76 13.80
C PRO A 183 23.48 6.99 15.31
N ALA A 184 23.41 5.92 16.07
CA ALA A 184 23.24 6.01 17.53
C ALA A 184 24.32 6.84 18.23
N HIS A 185 25.58 6.77 17.74
CA HIS A 185 26.71 7.47 18.32
C HIS A 185 26.71 9.00 18.11
N ASP A 186 25.91 9.50 17.16
CA ASP A 186 25.76 10.95 16.96
C ASP A 186 24.89 11.60 18.04
N GLY A 187 24.14 10.79 18.80
CA GLY A 187 23.52 11.22 20.05
C GLY A 187 22.39 12.24 19.89
N LEU A 188 21.68 12.27 18.77
CA LEU A 188 20.52 13.14 18.61
C LEU A 188 19.47 12.85 19.70
N SER A 189 18.84 13.91 20.21
CA SER A 189 17.90 13.80 21.32
C SER A 189 16.50 14.25 20.94
N PRO A 190 15.45 13.49 21.33
CA PRO A 190 14.07 13.92 21.14
C PRO A 190 13.71 15.26 21.76
N ARG A 191 14.51 15.73 22.73
CA ARG A 191 14.29 17.00 23.44
C ARG A 191 14.98 18.21 22.79
N GLN A 192 15.84 17.97 21.79
CA GLN A 192 16.61 19.00 21.10
C GLN A 192 16.34 18.95 19.61
N PRO A 193 15.38 19.75 19.13
CA PRO A 193 15.10 19.82 17.69
C PRO A 193 16.36 20.18 16.89
N VAL A 194 16.49 19.60 15.70
CA VAL A 194 17.60 19.82 14.76
C VAL A 194 17.08 20.53 13.53
N SER A 195 17.74 21.63 13.14
CA SER A 195 17.38 22.35 11.92
C SER A 195 17.75 21.57 10.67
N LEU A 196 17.05 21.83 9.58
CA LEU A 196 17.41 21.23 8.29
C LEU A 196 18.80 21.65 7.82
N ALA A 197 19.26 22.87 8.19
CA ALA A 197 20.60 23.34 7.88
C ALA A 197 21.67 22.46 8.52
N VAL A 198 21.51 22.09 9.79
CA VAL A 198 22.43 21.19 10.49
C VAL A 198 22.37 19.78 9.88
N ALA A 199 21.17 19.27 9.57
CA ALA A 199 21.04 17.96 8.92
C ALA A 199 21.73 17.94 7.53
N ALA A 200 21.73 19.06 6.82
CA ALA A 200 22.37 19.22 5.50
C ALA A 200 23.89 19.27 5.53
N GLU A 201 24.53 19.47 6.70
CA GLU A 201 25.98 19.37 6.88
C GLU A 201 26.47 17.90 6.73
N HIS A 202 25.55 16.94 6.83
CA HIS A 202 25.84 15.52 6.67
C HIS A 202 25.32 15.01 5.32
N PRO A 203 25.98 13.99 4.72
CA PRO A 203 25.41 13.28 3.58
C PRO A 203 24.06 12.67 3.96
N LEU A 204 23.05 12.77 3.09
CA LEU A 204 21.72 12.27 3.37
C LEU A 204 21.41 10.97 2.62
N VAL A 205 20.77 10.04 3.30
CA VAL A 205 20.12 8.86 2.73
C VAL A 205 18.63 9.20 2.58
N LEU A 206 18.14 9.36 1.36
CA LEU A 206 16.79 9.88 1.12
C LEU A 206 15.92 8.90 0.33
N PRO A 207 14.59 9.05 0.40
CA PRO A 207 13.70 8.34 -0.52
C PRO A 207 13.97 8.67 -1.97
N SER A 208 13.75 7.73 -2.88
CA SER A 208 13.88 7.93 -4.33
C SER A 208 12.93 9.04 -4.82
N PRO A 209 13.26 9.75 -5.92
CA PRO A 209 12.36 10.70 -6.56
C PRO A 209 10.99 10.09 -6.85
N GLY A 210 9.93 10.88 -6.75
CA GLY A 210 8.55 10.42 -6.90
C GLY A 210 7.91 9.90 -5.61
N HIS A 211 8.68 9.61 -4.59
CA HIS A 211 8.14 9.27 -3.28
C HIS A 211 7.57 10.52 -2.59
N ALA A 212 6.35 10.43 -2.05
CA ALA A 212 5.67 11.60 -1.48
C ALA A 212 6.42 12.21 -0.27
N LEU A 213 7.12 11.39 0.54
CA LEU A 213 7.99 11.89 1.61
C LEU A 213 9.18 12.69 1.02
N ARG A 214 9.74 12.23 -0.12
CA ARG A 214 10.79 12.98 -0.81
C ARG A 214 10.31 14.36 -1.27
N VAL A 215 9.09 14.46 -1.77
CA VAL A 215 8.48 15.75 -2.15
C VAL A 215 8.39 16.70 -0.96
N LEU A 216 8.04 16.21 0.24
CA LEU A 216 8.01 17.03 1.44
C LEU A 216 9.40 17.51 1.83
N ILE A 217 10.39 16.63 1.80
CA ILE A 217 11.80 16.97 2.11
C ILE A 217 12.34 17.97 1.10
N ASP A 218 12.15 17.75 -0.21
CA ASP A 218 12.63 18.66 -1.25
C ASP A 218 12.01 20.06 -1.12
N ARG A 219 10.72 20.15 -0.74
CA ARG A 219 10.08 21.45 -0.45
C ARG A 219 10.72 22.14 0.76
N ALA A 220 10.99 21.39 1.82
CA ALA A 220 11.65 21.93 3.01
C ALA A 220 13.07 22.42 2.69
N VAL A 221 13.83 21.66 1.91
CA VAL A 221 15.17 22.03 1.43
C VAL A 221 15.13 23.34 0.61
N ALA A 222 14.18 23.43 -0.32
CA ALA A 222 13.99 24.64 -1.12
C ALA A 222 13.58 25.84 -0.25
N GLN A 223 12.70 25.66 0.72
CA GLN A 223 12.25 26.70 1.65
C GLN A 223 13.41 27.19 2.54
N ALA A 224 14.21 26.27 3.08
CA ALA A 224 15.37 26.61 3.91
C ALA A 224 16.56 27.17 3.10
N ARG A 225 16.52 27.04 1.77
CA ARG A 225 17.61 27.45 0.86
C ARG A 225 18.96 26.79 1.22
N VAL A 226 18.92 25.53 1.63
CA VAL A 226 20.13 24.76 1.95
C VAL A 226 20.47 23.83 0.78
N ALA A 227 21.78 23.57 0.61
CA ALA A 227 22.23 22.53 -0.32
C ALA A 227 22.41 21.22 0.44
N VAL A 228 21.91 20.11 -0.11
CA VAL A 228 22.04 18.79 0.49
C VAL A 228 22.90 17.88 -0.38
N ALA A 229 23.82 17.16 0.23
CA ALA A 229 24.57 16.08 -0.41
C ALA A 229 23.81 14.77 -0.22
N ILE A 230 23.40 14.12 -1.31
CA ILE A 230 22.69 12.86 -1.24
C ILE A 230 23.70 11.72 -1.41
N ALA A 231 23.89 10.92 -0.36
CA ALA A 231 24.77 9.76 -0.38
C ALA A 231 24.09 8.57 -1.07
N VAL A 232 22.84 8.26 -0.71
CA VAL A 232 22.09 7.11 -1.25
C VAL A 232 20.63 7.50 -1.42
N GLN A 233 20.00 6.93 -2.45
CA GLN A 233 18.56 6.99 -2.65
C GLN A 233 18.00 5.58 -2.65
N THR A 234 16.91 5.37 -1.90
CA THR A 234 16.26 4.05 -1.80
C THR A 234 14.75 4.19 -1.72
N ASN A 235 14.05 3.18 -2.16
CA ASN A 235 12.61 3.07 -2.03
C ASN A 235 12.18 2.17 -0.85
N SER A 236 13.04 1.89 0.11
CA SER A 236 12.74 1.10 1.32
C SER A 236 13.17 1.85 2.56
N MET A 237 12.24 2.11 3.47
CA MET A 237 12.54 2.74 4.76
C MET A 237 13.42 1.83 5.63
N THR A 238 13.21 0.51 5.57
CA THR A 238 14.06 -0.44 6.27
C THR A 238 15.52 -0.34 5.80
N LEU A 239 15.75 -0.31 4.49
CA LEU A 239 17.11 -0.14 3.96
C LEU A 239 17.68 1.25 4.30
N GLN A 240 16.85 2.29 4.27
CA GLN A 240 17.24 3.65 4.66
C GLN A 240 17.73 3.68 6.12
N LYS A 241 17.01 3.06 7.05
CA LYS A 241 17.40 2.92 8.46
C LYS A 241 18.70 2.12 8.64
N GLN A 242 18.85 1.02 7.90
CA GLN A 242 20.07 0.20 7.94
C GLN A 242 21.31 0.97 7.46
N LEU A 243 21.20 1.75 6.39
CA LEU A 243 22.27 2.57 5.86
C LEU A 243 22.67 3.66 6.86
N VAL A 244 21.71 4.30 7.52
CA VAL A 244 21.97 5.27 8.57
C VAL A 244 22.66 4.63 9.78
N ALA A 245 22.17 3.50 10.26
CA ALA A 245 22.78 2.76 11.37
C ALA A 245 24.21 2.32 11.03
N GLY A 246 24.52 2.04 9.76
CA GLY A 246 25.85 1.73 9.23
C GLY A 246 26.76 2.95 9.05
N GLY A 247 26.31 4.17 9.37
CA GLY A 247 27.12 5.39 9.28
C GLY A 247 27.26 5.98 7.86
N HIS A 248 26.39 5.60 6.91
CA HIS A 248 26.46 6.08 5.53
C HIS A 248 25.78 7.44 5.31
N GLY A 249 25.36 8.10 6.37
CA GLY A 249 24.73 9.42 6.35
C GLY A 249 23.56 9.53 7.32
N TRP A 250 22.93 10.68 7.32
CA TRP A 250 21.71 10.97 8.08
C TRP A 250 20.46 10.81 7.20
N THR A 251 19.28 10.83 7.81
CA THR A 251 18.04 10.83 7.04
C THR A 251 16.94 11.62 7.71
N ILE A 252 15.81 11.80 7.00
CA ILE A 252 14.61 12.46 7.51
C ILE A 252 13.45 11.47 7.37
N LEU A 253 12.89 11.04 8.50
CA LEU A 253 11.83 10.03 8.56
C LEU A 253 10.70 10.47 9.49
N PRO A 254 9.50 9.89 9.34
CA PRO A 254 8.40 10.09 10.30
C PRO A 254 8.69 9.40 11.63
N GLY A 255 8.21 10.01 12.72
CA GLY A 255 8.41 9.50 14.08
C GLY A 255 7.91 8.06 14.27
N ALA A 256 6.77 7.72 13.70
CA ALA A 256 6.22 6.36 13.73
C ALA A 256 7.21 5.30 13.20
N GLY A 257 7.94 5.62 12.14
CA GLY A 257 8.83 4.67 11.47
C GLY A 257 10.16 4.43 12.16
N ILE A 258 10.50 5.21 13.20
CA ILE A 258 11.80 5.15 13.90
C ILE A 258 11.68 4.85 15.40
N ALA A 259 10.46 4.89 15.93
CA ALA A 259 10.23 4.78 17.38
C ALA A 259 10.91 3.54 18.00
N ALA A 260 10.75 2.38 17.37
CA ALA A 260 11.33 1.12 17.83
C ALA A 260 12.87 1.11 17.75
N ASP A 261 13.46 1.67 16.68
CA ASP A 261 14.91 1.71 16.49
C ASP A 261 15.60 2.65 17.49
N VAL A 262 14.95 3.79 17.77
CA VAL A 262 15.44 4.75 18.77
C VAL A 262 15.31 4.15 20.18
N ALA A 263 14.19 3.49 20.50
CA ALA A 263 14.02 2.83 21.79
C ALA A 263 15.05 1.72 22.03
N LYS A 264 15.45 0.99 20.99
CA LYS A 264 16.50 -0.05 21.06
C LYS A 264 17.92 0.53 21.05
N GLY A 265 18.08 1.85 20.88
CA GLY A 265 19.39 2.50 20.76
C GLY A 265 20.15 2.15 19.47
N ALA A 266 19.44 1.69 18.42
CA ALA A 266 20.03 1.41 17.12
C ALA A 266 20.26 2.68 16.30
N LEU A 267 19.41 3.69 16.52
CA LEU A 267 19.44 5.00 15.91
C LEU A 267 19.31 6.09 16.97
N SER A 268 19.77 7.30 16.67
CA SER A 268 19.45 8.52 17.40
C SER A 268 18.57 9.42 16.53
N ALA A 269 17.67 10.19 17.15
CA ALA A 269 16.76 11.03 16.39
C ALA A 269 16.35 12.28 17.16
N ALA A 270 16.04 13.35 16.41
CA ALA A 270 15.54 14.61 16.92
C ALA A 270 14.41 15.14 16.01
N PRO A 271 13.43 15.89 16.55
CA PRO A 271 12.42 16.52 15.72
C PRO A 271 13.08 17.48 14.72
N LEU A 272 12.64 17.42 13.45
CA LEU A 272 13.11 18.37 12.43
C LEU A 272 12.51 19.76 12.70
N ALA A 273 13.37 20.78 12.70
CA ALA A 273 13.01 22.18 12.83
C ALA A 273 13.60 23.01 11.68
N ASP A 274 13.13 24.23 11.52
CA ASP A 274 13.65 25.24 10.59
C ASP A 274 13.94 24.70 9.17
N PRO A 275 12.90 24.32 8.40
CA PRO A 275 11.47 24.41 8.70
C PRO A 275 10.94 23.15 9.40
N GLU A 276 9.91 23.32 10.24
CA GLU A 276 9.11 22.19 10.70
C GLU A 276 8.36 21.57 9.52
N VAL A 277 8.41 20.24 9.39
CA VAL A 277 7.71 19.52 8.34
C VAL A 277 6.69 18.57 8.97
N LEU A 278 5.45 18.79 8.62
CA LEU A 278 4.30 18.01 9.10
C LEU A 278 3.74 17.14 7.98
N ARG A 279 3.23 15.96 8.34
CA ARG A 279 2.36 15.17 7.47
C ARG A 279 1.09 14.75 8.23
N SER A 280 -0.03 14.66 7.51
CA SER A 280 -1.29 14.16 8.05
C SER A 280 -1.51 12.73 7.60
N ILE A 281 -1.75 11.84 8.55
CA ILE A 281 -2.14 10.46 8.28
C ILE A 281 -3.66 10.40 8.31
N ALA A 282 -4.23 9.74 7.32
CA ALA A 282 -5.66 9.60 7.17
C ALA A 282 -6.05 8.14 6.84
N LEU A 283 -7.25 7.76 7.20
CA LEU A 283 -7.89 6.54 6.72
C LEU A 283 -8.57 6.83 5.39
N GLY A 284 -8.15 6.16 4.33
CA GLY A 284 -8.79 6.15 3.03
C GLY A 284 -9.64 4.89 2.85
N ALA A 285 -10.79 5.05 2.22
CA ALA A 285 -11.68 3.97 1.81
C ALA A 285 -12.36 4.32 0.48
N PRO A 286 -12.68 3.35 -0.39
CA PRO A 286 -13.47 3.60 -1.58
C PRO A 286 -14.81 4.26 -1.25
N ARG A 287 -15.24 5.22 -2.08
CA ARG A 287 -16.53 5.92 -1.90
C ARG A 287 -17.69 5.15 -2.49
N SER A 288 -17.45 4.36 -3.50
CA SER A 288 -18.48 3.62 -4.25
C SER A 288 -18.70 2.22 -3.67
N GLY A 289 -19.96 1.81 -3.59
CA GLY A 289 -20.38 0.50 -3.12
C GLY A 289 -20.80 0.44 -1.66
N PRO A 290 -21.57 -0.60 -1.27
CA PRO A 290 -21.92 -0.85 0.12
C PRO A 290 -20.66 -1.26 0.90
N VAL A 291 -20.44 -0.64 2.05
CA VAL A 291 -19.37 -1.03 2.96
C VAL A 291 -19.81 -2.29 3.72
N SER A 292 -19.10 -3.41 3.53
CA SER A 292 -19.44 -4.65 4.23
C SER A 292 -19.30 -4.48 5.75
N PRO A 293 -20.05 -5.25 6.56
CA PRO A 293 -19.91 -5.25 8.01
C PRO A 293 -18.47 -5.53 8.48
N ALA A 294 -17.75 -6.44 7.81
CA ALA A 294 -16.37 -6.76 8.12
C ALA A 294 -15.43 -5.57 7.90
N VAL A 295 -15.56 -4.86 6.78
CA VAL A 295 -14.75 -3.66 6.48
C VAL A 295 -15.00 -2.57 7.52
N ARG A 296 -16.26 -2.35 7.94
CA ARG A 296 -16.59 -1.37 8.97
C ARG A 296 -15.94 -1.70 10.32
N ILE A 297 -16.02 -2.96 10.76
CA ILE A 297 -15.39 -3.44 12.00
C ILE A 297 -13.87 -3.20 11.95
N VAL A 298 -13.22 -3.59 10.89
CA VAL A 298 -11.76 -3.42 10.74
C VAL A 298 -11.39 -1.94 10.66
N ALA A 299 -12.21 -1.09 10.03
CA ALA A 299 -11.99 0.36 9.98
C ALA A 299 -12.06 0.99 11.37
N GLU A 300 -13.08 0.64 12.17
CA GLU A 300 -13.25 1.11 13.54
C GLU A 300 -12.08 0.64 14.42
N GLU A 301 -11.66 -0.61 14.26
CA GLU A 301 -10.51 -1.15 14.99
C GLU A 301 -9.22 -0.44 14.62
N LEU A 302 -8.94 -0.25 13.33
CA LEU A 302 -7.74 0.47 12.87
C LEU A 302 -7.70 1.91 13.44
N VAL A 303 -8.83 2.63 13.43
CA VAL A 303 -8.93 3.96 14.04
C VAL A 303 -8.64 3.90 15.54
N ARG A 304 -9.13 2.88 16.25
CA ARG A 304 -8.88 2.68 17.68
C ARG A 304 -7.39 2.45 17.95
N GLN A 305 -6.72 1.60 17.15
CA GLN A 305 -5.29 1.34 17.30
C GLN A 305 -4.45 2.59 17.01
N VAL A 306 -4.78 3.37 15.97
CA VAL A 306 -4.13 4.65 15.68
C VAL A 306 -4.26 5.63 16.85
N ARG A 307 -5.47 5.76 17.42
CA ARG A 307 -5.71 6.63 18.58
C ARG A 307 -4.95 6.16 19.82
N SER A 308 -4.93 4.85 20.07
CA SER A 308 -4.19 4.27 21.19
C SER A 308 -2.70 4.58 21.10
N ALA A 309 -2.08 4.29 19.95
CA ALA A 309 -0.66 4.53 19.71
C ALA A 309 -0.28 6.02 19.87
N ALA A 310 -1.11 6.93 19.35
CA ALA A 310 -0.89 8.37 19.49
C ALA A 310 -1.04 8.85 20.95
N SER A 311 -2.03 8.31 21.70
CA SER A 311 -2.29 8.71 23.08
C SER A 311 -1.27 8.14 24.08
N GLN A 312 -0.71 6.95 23.81
CA GLN A 312 0.25 6.28 24.69
C GLN A 312 1.71 6.71 24.43
N SER A 313 1.91 7.73 23.60
CA SER A 313 3.24 8.22 23.22
C SER A 313 4.12 7.19 22.49
N GLU A 314 3.51 6.12 22.00
CA GLU A 314 4.20 5.14 21.13
C GLU A 314 4.48 5.73 19.74
N TRP A 315 3.72 6.75 19.38
CA TRP A 315 3.85 7.50 18.13
C TRP A 315 4.47 8.88 18.40
N PRO A 316 5.80 9.04 18.21
CA PRO A 316 6.47 10.29 18.51
C PRO A 316 5.93 11.47 17.70
N SER A 317 5.67 12.58 18.38
CA SER A 317 5.12 13.82 17.77
C SER A 317 3.77 13.67 17.08
N ALA A 318 3.00 12.64 17.40
CA ALA A 318 1.64 12.47 16.89
C ALA A 318 0.65 13.38 17.63
N GLU A 319 -0.17 14.09 16.87
CA GLU A 319 -1.29 14.88 17.34
C GLU A 319 -2.57 14.30 16.75
N LEU A 320 -3.52 13.89 17.60
CA LEU A 320 -4.84 13.42 17.13
C LEU A 320 -5.58 14.58 16.48
N LEU A 321 -6.17 14.33 15.32
CA LEU A 321 -7.08 15.26 14.67
C LEU A 321 -8.50 14.93 15.12
N GLU A 322 -9.13 15.89 15.84
CA GLU A 322 -10.53 15.80 16.26
C GLU A 322 -11.45 15.99 15.06
N HIS A 323 -12.54 15.20 14.99
CA HIS A 323 -13.65 15.33 14.05
C HIS A 323 -14.95 15.44 14.82
#